data_f4ba1fbfa6d33eec54b6beb2dc860bc1
#
_entry.id   f4ba1fbfa6d33eec54b6beb2dc860bc1
#
_cell.length_a   1.000
_cell.length_b   1.000
_cell.length_c   1.000
_cell.angle_alpha   90.00
_cell.angle_beta   90.00
_cell.angle_gamma   90.00
#
_symmetry.space_group_name_H-M   'P 1'
#
loop_
_entity.id
_entity.type
_entity.pdbx_description
1 polymer ?
#
loop_
_entity_poly.entity_id
_entity_poly.type
_entity_poly.pdbx_seq_one_letter_code
_entity_poly.pdbx_strand_id
1 'polypeptide(L)'
;MISPVLEVRGLVNRFGTQVVHDGLDMEVHEDEVFGIVGGSGTGKSVLLRSVLGLQRPQAGTIRIEGHDITQLAGDALRAVKARYGVTFQQGALYSSLNVLQNVQLPMVEYLPVLSPPARDELAMLKIRLVGLPADAARKYPAELSGGMIKRAALARALALDPRLLFLDEPTSGLDPIGAAEFDELMLYLQKQLRLTVVMITHDLDSIFRTCNRVGVIVDRRMETDTLERIVDHPNPWIQAYFHGERATIHLKVAHGT
;
A
#
# COMPACT_ATOMS: atom_id res chain seq x y z
N MET A 1 -2.45 10.81 23.37
CA MET A 1 -1.70 10.55 22.13
C MET A 1 -2.40 9.41 21.41
N ILE A 2 -2.77 9.58 20.16
CA ILE A 2 -3.40 8.53 19.35
C ILE A 2 -2.30 7.53 19.02
N SER A 3 -2.46 6.26 19.40
CA SER A 3 -1.49 5.22 19.07
C SER A 3 -1.46 4.98 17.56
N PRO A 4 -0.26 4.85 16.94
CA PRO A 4 -0.18 4.60 15.51
C PRO A 4 -0.77 3.21 15.17
N VAL A 5 -1.39 3.11 13.99
CA VAL A 5 -1.92 1.85 13.45
C VAL A 5 -0.81 0.93 12.97
N LEU A 6 0.28 1.53 12.48
CA LEU A 6 1.51 0.84 12.12
C LEU A 6 2.69 1.58 12.76
N GLU A 7 3.50 0.85 13.48
CA GLU A 7 4.72 1.35 14.11
C GLU A 7 5.91 0.45 13.76
N VAL A 8 6.98 1.05 13.29
CA VAL A 8 8.27 0.40 13.05
C VAL A 8 9.33 1.12 13.87
N ARG A 9 10.11 0.39 14.67
CA ARG A 9 11.16 0.95 15.53
C ARG A 9 12.46 0.21 15.37
N GLY A 10 13.52 0.96 15.10
CA GLY A 10 14.89 0.46 15.04
C GLY A 10 15.09 -0.66 14.01
N LEU A 11 14.36 -0.63 12.88
CA LEU A 11 14.37 -1.72 11.91
C LEU A 11 15.75 -1.85 11.25
N VAL A 12 16.30 -3.07 11.30
CA VAL A 12 17.54 -3.43 10.61
C VAL A 12 17.25 -4.57 9.63
N ASN A 13 17.50 -4.31 8.35
CA ASN A 13 17.48 -5.32 7.31
C ASN A 13 18.86 -5.46 6.67
N ARG A 14 19.39 -6.69 6.61
CA ARG A 14 20.71 -6.99 6.04
C ARG A 14 20.64 -8.24 5.18
N PHE A 15 21.37 -8.23 4.08
CA PHE A 15 21.57 -9.38 3.19
C PHE A 15 23.08 -9.60 3.00
N GLY A 16 23.61 -10.63 3.66
CA GLY A 16 25.07 -10.82 3.73
C GLY A 16 25.74 -9.60 4.35
N THR A 17 26.64 -8.94 3.62
CA THR A 17 27.34 -7.71 4.04
C THR A 17 26.56 -6.44 3.75
N GLN A 18 25.53 -6.49 2.90
CA GLN A 18 24.76 -5.32 2.49
C GLN A 18 23.71 -4.97 3.56
N VAL A 19 23.84 -3.80 4.18
CA VAL A 19 22.83 -3.21 5.07
C VAL A 19 21.89 -2.38 4.21
N VAL A 20 20.58 -2.71 4.28
CA VAL A 20 19.51 -2.01 3.54
C VAL A 20 18.84 -0.99 4.43
N HIS A 21 18.48 -1.37 5.65
CA HIS A 21 17.95 -0.45 6.67
C HIS A 21 18.83 -0.55 7.92
N ASP A 22 19.07 0.60 8.57
CA ASP A 22 19.95 0.72 9.73
C ASP A 22 19.31 1.60 10.80
N GLY A 23 18.45 0.97 11.62
CA GLY A 23 17.68 1.67 12.64
C GLY A 23 16.56 2.54 12.06
N LEU A 24 15.82 2.03 11.05
CA LEU A 24 14.71 2.76 10.43
C LEU A 24 13.51 2.79 11.38
N ASP A 25 12.97 3.99 11.60
CA ASP A 25 11.74 4.24 12.35
C ASP A 25 10.64 4.76 11.41
N MET A 26 9.39 4.34 11.66
CA MET A 26 8.21 4.79 10.89
C MET A 26 6.96 4.67 11.76
N GLU A 27 6.07 5.65 11.67
CA GLU A 27 4.73 5.62 12.26
C GLU A 27 3.69 6.02 11.23
N VAL A 28 2.59 5.26 11.19
CA VAL A 28 1.41 5.57 10.38
C VAL A 28 0.21 5.68 11.29
N HIS A 29 -0.54 6.77 11.15
CA HIS A 29 -1.71 7.06 11.98
C HIS A 29 -3.00 6.62 11.30
N GLU A 30 -4.08 6.50 12.09
CA GLU A 30 -5.41 6.17 11.55
C GLU A 30 -5.89 7.22 10.55
N ASP A 31 -6.65 6.77 9.56
CA ASP A 31 -7.34 7.59 8.57
C ASP A 31 -6.41 8.45 7.67
N GLU A 32 -5.08 8.19 7.62
CA GLU A 32 -4.17 8.89 6.72
C GLU A 32 -3.78 8.06 5.48
N VAL A 33 -3.35 8.74 4.45
CA VAL A 33 -2.60 8.16 3.32
C VAL A 33 -1.12 8.51 3.51
N PHE A 34 -0.32 7.51 3.80
CA PHE A 34 1.10 7.62 4.04
C PHE A 34 1.88 7.13 2.83
N GLY A 35 2.61 8.04 2.17
CA GLY A 35 3.46 7.72 1.03
C GLY A 35 4.86 7.27 1.47
N ILE A 36 5.40 6.20 0.87
CA ILE A 36 6.80 5.79 1.04
C ILE A 36 7.52 5.99 -0.28
N VAL A 37 8.52 6.87 -0.26
CA VAL A 37 9.35 7.21 -1.41
C VAL A 37 10.83 6.95 -1.14
N GLY A 38 11.64 6.97 -2.19
CA GLY A 38 13.09 6.77 -2.11
C GLY A 38 13.64 6.33 -3.45
N GLY A 39 14.93 6.47 -3.64
CA GLY A 39 15.64 6.06 -4.84
C GLY A 39 15.49 4.57 -5.16
N SER A 40 15.91 4.16 -6.36
CA SER A 40 15.98 2.75 -6.69
C SER A 40 16.98 2.04 -5.77
N GLY A 41 16.59 0.88 -5.24
CA GLY A 41 17.46 0.08 -4.36
C GLY A 41 17.53 0.56 -2.89
N THR A 42 16.82 1.62 -2.47
CA THR A 42 16.82 2.09 -1.07
C THR A 42 16.11 1.14 -0.09
N GLY A 43 15.45 0.09 -0.59
CA GLY A 43 14.85 -0.92 0.27
C GLY A 43 13.34 -0.81 0.47
N LYS A 44 12.61 0.03 -0.27
CA LYS A 44 11.13 0.16 -0.15
C LYS A 44 10.41 -1.19 -0.13
N SER A 45 10.71 -2.06 -1.09
CA SER A 45 10.10 -3.40 -1.15
C SER A 45 10.57 -4.32 -0.02
N VAL A 46 11.79 -4.12 0.52
CA VAL A 46 12.30 -4.85 1.69
C VAL A 46 11.54 -4.41 2.94
N LEU A 47 11.33 -3.09 3.11
CA LEU A 47 10.51 -2.55 4.19
C LEU A 47 9.09 -3.13 4.14
N LEU A 48 8.45 -3.06 2.97
CA LEU A 48 7.11 -3.61 2.77
C LEU A 48 7.05 -5.10 3.14
N ARG A 49 7.98 -5.92 2.64
CA ARG A 49 8.01 -7.36 2.99
C ARG A 49 8.19 -7.59 4.48
N SER A 50 9.00 -6.76 5.16
CA SER A 50 9.18 -6.85 6.61
C SER A 50 7.89 -6.50 7.36
N VAL A 51 7.23 -5.41 6.98
CA VAL A 51 5.95 -4.96 7.56
C VAL A 51 4.82 -5.97 7.31
N LEU A 52 4.81 -6.65 6.15
CA LEU A 52 3.84 -7.70 5.85
C LEU A 52 4.15 -9.04 6.53
N GLY A 53 5.25 -9.14 7.30
CA GLY A 53 5.70 -10.39 7.91
C GLY A 53 6.05 -11.47 6.88
N LEU A 54 6.51 -11.06 5.68
CA LEU A 54 7.03 -11.93 4.63
C LEU A 54 8.54 -12.10 4.72
N GLN A 55 9.20 -11.20 5.46
CA GLN A 55 10.63 -11.22 5.72
C GLN A 55 10.88 -10.81 7.17
N ARG A 56 11.69 -11.59 7.88
CA ARG A 56 12.06 -11.27 9.25
C ARG A 56 13.25 -10.31 9.27
N PRO A 57 13.14 -9.14 9.92
CA PRO A 57 14.28 -8.23 10.10
C PRO A 57 15.32 -8.82 11.06
N GLN A 58 16.56 -8.35 11.01
CA GLN A 58 17.63 -8.76 11.93
C GLN A 58 17.49 -8.10 13.30
N ALA A 59 16.93 -6.88 13.35
CA ALA A 59 16.64 -6.17 14.58
C ALA A 59 15.46 -5.20 14.39
N GLY A 60 14.96 -4.67 15.50
CA GLY A 60 13.81 -3.77 15.54
C GLY A 60 12.49 -4.47 15.76
N THR A 61 11.45 -3.67 15.89
CA THR A 61 10.07 -4.13 16.13
C THR A 61 9.14 -3.57 15.08
N ILE A 62 8.11 -4.34 14.71
CA ILE A 62 7.05 -3.91 13.81
C ILE A 62 5.72 -4.23 14.48
N ARG A 63 4.94 -3.20 14.79
CA ARG A 63 3.62 -3.34 15.39
C ARG A 63 2.53 -2.91 14.43
N ILE A 64 1.54 -3.77 14.28
CA ILE A 64 0.30 -3.50 13.54
C ILE A 64 -0.86 -3.55 14.53
N GLU A 65 -1.59 -2.45 14.69
CA GLU A 65 -2.66 -2.31 15.70
C GLU A 65 -2.21 -2.77 17.09
N GLY A 66 -0.99 -2.39 17.50
CA GLY A 66 -0.39 -2.73 18.78
C GLY A 66 0.23 -4.14 18.86
N HIS A 67 0.03 -5.01 17.89
CA HIS A 67 0.57 -6.38 17.88
C HIS A 67 1.97 -6.42 17.25
N ASP A 68 2.97 -6.82 18.00
CA ASP A 68 4.35 -6.97 17.52
C ASP A 68 4.48 -8.22 16.63
N ILE A 69 4.42 -8.04 15.31
CA ILE A 69 4.46 -9.13 14.33
C ILE A 69 5.84 -9.80 14.24
N THR A 70 6.90 -9.18 14.78
CA THR A 70 8.24 -9.78 14.81
C THR A 70 8.34 -10.93 15.80
N GLN A 71 7.44 -10.97 16.79
CA GLN A 71 7.35 -11.99 17.83
C GLN A 71 6.24 -13.01 17.57
N LEU A 72 5.34 -12.75 16.61
CA LEU A 72 4.21 -13.64 16.33
C LEU A 72 4.57 -14.72 15.32
N ALA A 73 3.91 -15.87 15.46
CA ALA A 73 3.98 -17.00 14.54
C ALA A 73 2.63 -17.74 14.49
N GLY A 74 2.46 -18.63 13.50
CA GLY A 74 1.26 -19.47 13.38
C GLY A 74 -0.04 -18.67 13.35
N ASP A 75 -1.04 -19.12 14.10
CA ASP A 75 -2.38 -18.53 14.10
C ASP A 75 -2.42 -17.08 14.61
N ALA A 76 -1.56 -16.70 15.55
CA ALA A 76 -1.48 -15.33 16.03
C ALA A 76 -1.03 -14.36 14.92
N LEU A 77 -0.01 -14.72 14.16
CA LEU A 77 0.43 -13.93 12.99
C LEU A 77 -0.63 -13.92 11.90
N ARG A 78 -1.28 -15.07 11.67
CA ARG A 78 -2.38 -15.19 10.69
C ARG A 78 -3.53 -14.25 11.02
N ALA A 79 -3.92 -14.16 12.30
CA ALA A 79 -4.97 -13.25 12.75
C ALA A 79 -4.64 -11.77 12.50
N VAL A 80 -3.38 -11.36 12.66
CA VAL A 80 -2.96 -9.99 12.31
C VAL A 80 -2.97 -9.80 10.79
N LYS A 81 -2.53 -10.79 10.01
CA LYS A 81 -2.55 -10.72 8.54
C LYS A 81 -3.95 -10.57 7.94
N ALA A 82 -4.98 -11.04 8.61
CA ALA A 82 -6.38 -10.84 8.21
C ALA A 82 -6.87 -9.38 8.35
N ARG A 83 -6.13 -8.53 9.09
CA ARG A 83 -6.53 -7.14 9.39
C ARG A 83 -6.08 -6.12 8.36
N TYR A 84 -5.19 -6.49 7.45
CA TYR A 84 -4.71 -5.60 6.40
C TYR A 84 -4.87 -6.19 5.01
N GLY A 85 -5.10 -5.33 4.03
CA GLY A 85 -5.11 -5.68 2.62
C GLY A 85 -3.80 -5.31 1.94
N VAL A 86 -3.46 -6.02 0.87
CA VAL A 86 -2.23 -5.75 0.10
C VAL A 86 -2.50 -5.82 -1.39
N THR A 87 -2.00 -4.84 -2.14
CA THR A 87 -1.81 -4.94 -3.59
C THR A 87 -0.33 -4.91 -3.92
N PHE A 88 0.09 -5.69 -4.91
CA PHE A 88 1.45 -5.71 -5.43
C PHE A 88 1.50 -5.05 -6.80
N GLN A 89 2.68 -4.61 -7.22
CA GLN A 89 2.90 -3.81 -8.43
C GLN A 89 2.21 -4.33 -9.69
N GLN A 90 2.16 -5.65 -9.91
CA GLN A 90 1.47 -6.26 -11.06
C GLN A 90 0.09 -6.83 -10.71
N GLY A 91 -0.51 -6.41 -9.57
CA GLY A 91 -1.77 -6.92 -9.06
C GLY A 91 -1.67 -8.29 -8.42
N ALA A 92 -0.71 -9.12 -8.81
CA ALA A 92 -0.48 -10.49 -8.32
C ALA A 92 -1.75 -11.35 -8.27
N LEU A 93 -2.62 -11.21 -9.28
CA LEU A 93 -3.79 -12.08 -9.44
C LEU A 93 -3.35 -13.48 -9.89
N TYR A 94 -4.01 -14.50 -9.38
CA TYR A 94 -3.80 -15.88 -9.84
C TYR A 94 -4.37 -16.03 -11.25
N SER A 95 -3.53 -16.33 -12.22
CA SER A 95 -3.89 -16.40 -13.64
C SER A 95 -4.87 -17.53 -13.96
N SER A 96 -4.89 -18.60 -13.15
CA SER A 96 -5.80 -19.74 -13.27
C SER A 96 -7.18 -19.49 -12.66
N LEU A 97 -7.40 -18.37 -11.99
CA LEU A 97 -8.65 -17.99 -11.34
C LEU A 97 -9.25 -16.77 -12.04
N ASN A 98 -10.58 -16.73 -12.17
CA ASN A 98 -11.27 -15.53 -12.62
C ASN A 98 -11.25 -14.44 -11.53
N VAL A 99 -11.73 -13.23 -11.84
CA VAL A 99 -11.75 -12.09 -10.90
C VAL A 99 -12.53 -12.42 -9.63
N LEU A 100 -13.74 -13.03 -9.75
CA LEU A 100 -14.55 -13.41 -8.59
C LEU A 100 -13.77 -14.34 -7.65
N GLN A 101 -13.18 -15.39 -8.21
CA GLN A 101 -12.39 -16.36 -7.46
C GLN A 101 -11.16 -15.73 -6.80
N ASN A 102 -10.47 -14.81 -7.52
CA ASN A 102 -9.35 -14.06 -6.94
C ASN A 102 -9.79 -13.24 -5.73
N VAL A 103 -10.92 -12.55 -5.79
CA VAL A 103 -11.45 -11.74 -4.68
C VAL A 103 -11.90 -12.63 -3.51
N GLN A 104 -12.38 -13.84 -3.78
CA GLN A 104 -12.78 -14.79 -2.75
C GLN A 104 -11.65 -15.44 -1.97
N LEU A 105 -10.41 -15.46 -2.52
CA LEU A 105 -9.28 -16.16 -1.88
C LEU A 105 -9.07 -15.79 -0.40
N PRO A 106 -9.02 -14.50 -0.01
CA PRO A 106 -8.90 -14.15 1.39
C PRO A 106 -10.10 -14.62 2.23
N MET A 107 -11.30 -14.60 1.67
CA MET A 107 -12.51 -15.09 2.37
C MET A 107 -12.45 -16.59 2.62
N VAL A 108 -11.98 -17.38 1.64
CA VAL A 108 -11.78 -18.83 1.79
C VAL A 108 -10.75 -19.12 2.88
N GLU A 109 -9.68 -18.35 2.92
CA GLU A 109 -8.58 -18.53 3.84
C GLU A 109 -8.93 -18.13 5.28
N TYR A 110 -9.58 -16.97 5.46
CA TYR A 110 -9.77 -16.36 6.79
C TYR A 110 -11.20 -16.44 7.32
N LEU A 111 -12.20 -16.71 6.46
CA LEU A 111 -13.61 -16.78 6.81
C LEU A 111 -14.23 -18.12 6.35
N PRO A 112 -13.68 -19.28 6.78
CA PRO A 112 -14.10 -20.59 6.29
C PRO A 112 -15.58 -20.92 6.61
N VAL A 113 -16.18 -20.23 7.56
CA VAL A 113 -17.59 -20.39 7.95
C VAL A 113 -18.58 -19.77 6.93
N LEU A 114 -18.10 -18.90 6.02
CA LEU A 114 -18.97 -18.32 4.99
C LEU A 114 -19.42 -19.39 3.98
N SER A 115 -20.73 -19.45 3.77
CA SER A 115 -21.28 -20.30 2.72
C SER A 115 -20.85 -19.84 1.31
N PRO A 116 -20.74 -20.73 0.33
CA PRO A 116 -20.38 -20.33 -1.04
C PRO A 116 -21.24 -19.20 -1.61
N PRO A 117 -22.60 -19.20 -1.49
CA PRO A 117 -23.42 -18.10 -1.98
C PRO A 117 -23.11 -16.75 -1.29
N ALA A 118 -22.95 -16.74 0.03
CA ALA A 118 -22.60 -15.51 0.76
C ALA A 118 -21.23 -14.96 0.33
N ARG A 119 -20.29 -15.84 0.05
CA ARG A 119 -18.95 -15.48 -0.45
C ARG A 119 -19.01 -14.87 -1.85
N ASP A 120 -19.86 -15.44 -2.73
CA ASP A 120 -20.13 -14.91 -4.07
C ASP A 120 -20.69 -13.49 -4.00
N GLU A 121 -21.69 -13.26 -3.15
CA GLU A 121 -22.32 -11.95 -2.96
C GLU A 121 -21.33 -10.91 -2.43
N LEU A 122 -20.56 -11.26 -1.39
CA LEU A 122 -19.55 -10.37 -0.83
C LEU A 122 -18.45 -10.05 -1.84
N ALA A 123 -17.96 -11.02 -2.59
CA ALA A 123 -16.95 -10.78 -3.61
C ALA A 123 -17.50 -9.91 -4.74
N MET A 124 -18.75 -10.11 -5.18
CA MET A 124 -19.41 -9.23 -6.16
C MET A 124 -19.56 -7.81 -5.63
N LEU A 125 -19.86 -7.63 -4.35
CA LEU A 125 -19.89 -6.30 -3.73
C LEU A 125 -18.54 -5.61 -3.83
N LYS A 126 -17.43 -6.31 -3.51
CA LYS A 126 -16.07 -5.76 -3.61
C LYS A 126 -15.69 -5.41 -5.05
N ILE A 127 -16.08 -6.25 -6.03
CA ILE A 127 -15.84 -6.00 -7.45
C ILE A 127 -16.54 -4.70 -7.90
N ARG A 128 -17.80 -4.51 -7.51
CA ARG A 128 -18.56 -3.29 -7.82
C ARG A 128 -18.01 -2.07 -7.08
N LEU A 129 -17.58 -2.24 -5.83
CA LEU A 129 -17.03 -1.17 -4.99
C LEU A 129 -15.80 -0.50 -5.64
N VAL A 130 -14.97 -1.28 -6.34
CA VAL A 130 -13.80 -0.76 -7.07
C VAL A 130 -14.14 -0.30 -8.51
N GLY A 131 -15.42 -0.21 -8.87
CA GLY A 131 -15.87 0.28 -10.17
C GLY A 131 -15.68 -0.70 -11.32
N LEU A 132 -15.51 -2.00 -11.04
CA LEU A 132 -15.51 -3.01 -12.10
C LEU A 132 -16.94 -3.38 -12.50
N PRO A 133 -17.23 -3.57 -13.81
CA PRO A 133 -18.52 -4.03 -14.27
C PRO A 133 -18.76 -5.49 -13.86
N ALA A 134 -20.02 -5.87 -13.70
CA ALA A 134 -20.38 -7.19 -13.17
C ALA A 134 -19.88 -8.37 -14.04
N ASP A 135 -19.77 -8.18 -15.34
CA ASP A 135 -19.24 -9.20 -16.26
C ASP A 135 -17.73 -9.44 -16.07
N ALA A 136 -17.00 -8.47 -15.53
CA ALA A 136 -15.59 -8.65 -15.19
C ALA A 136 -15.36 -9.77 -14.17
N ALA A 137 -16.35 -10.09 -13.33
CA ALA A 137 -16.25 -11.15 -12.33
C ALA A 137 -15.88 -12.51 -12.94
N ARG A 138 -16.30 -12.77 -14.18
CA ARG A 138 -16.06 -14.04 -14.88
C ARG A 138 -14.82 -14.06 -15.72
N LYS A 139 -14.17 -12.91 -15.95
CA LYS A 139 -12.96 -12.78 -16.76
C LYS A 139 -11.72 -13.26 -15.99
N TYR A 140 -10.80 -13.83 -16.72
CA TYR A 140 -9.47 -14.18 -16.22
C TYR A 140 -8.52 -12.98 -16.33
N PRO A 141 -7.44 -12.93 -15.55
CA PRO A 141 -6.49 -11.82 -15.60
C PRO A 141 -5.98 -11.47 -17.00
N ALA A 142 -5.78 -12.45 -17.88
CA ALA A 142 -5.33 -12.24 -19.25
C ALA A 142 -6.35 -11.50 -20.15
N GLU A 143 -7.62 -11.43 -19.72
CA GLU A 143 -8.71 -10.77 -20.46
C GLU A 143 -8.98 -9.34 -19.95
N LEU A 144 -8.20 -8.87 -18.97
CA LEU A 144 -8.37 -7.58 -18.32
C LEU A 144 -7.39 -6.53 -18.86
N SER A 145 -7.82 -5.28 -18.92
CA SER A 145 -6.89 -4.16 -19.09
C SER A 145 -6.02 -3.97 -17.85
N GLY A 146 -4.91 -3.24 -17.97
CA GLY A 146 -4.03 -2.92 -16.84
C GLY A 146 -4.79 -2.27 -15.67
N GLY A 147 -5.65 -1.29 -15.95
CA GLY A 147 -6.48 -0.65 -14.93
C GLY A 147 -7.48 -1.62 -14.29
N MET A 148 -8.08 -2.53 -15.05
CA MET A 148 -8.97 -3.56 -14.50
C MET A 148 -8.21 -4.53 -13.59
N ILE A 149 -6.98 -4.91 -13.93
CA ILE A 149 -6.11 -5.76 -13.08
C ILE A 149 -5.85 -5.06 -11.73
N LYS A 150 -5.51 -3.77 -11.75
CA LYS A 150 -5.27 -2.98 -10.54
C LYS A 150 -6.53 -2.89 -9.67
N ARG A 151 -7.68 -2.61 -10.27
CA ARG A 151 -8.99 -2.57 -9.58
C ARG A 151 -9.38 -3.95 -9.01
N ALA A 152 -9.16 -5.05 -9.73
CA ALA A 152 -9.42 -6.41 -9.24
C ALA A 152 -8.49 -6.78 -8.07
N ALA A 153 -7.21 -6.38 -8.12
CA ALA A 153 -6.27 -6.55 -7.01
C ALA A 153 -6.71 -5.74 -5.78
N LEU A 154 -7.22 -4.52 -5.98
CA LEU A 154 -7.77 -3.69 -4.91
C LEU A 154 -9.04 -4.34 -4.30
N ALA A 155 -9.95 -4.88 -5.13
CA ALA A 155 -11.13 -5.61 -4.65
C ALA A 155 -10.74 -6.81 -3.77
N ARG A 156 -9.70 -7.56 -4.17
CA ARG A 156 -9.17 -8.67 -3.38
C ARG A 156 -8.55 -8.19 -2.07
N ALA A 157 -7.80 -7.09 -2.10
CA ALA A 157 -7.22 -6.51 -0.89
C ALA A 157 -8.28 -6.04 0.12
N LEU A 158 -9.44 -5.60 -0.38
CA LEU A 158 -10.58 -5.16 0.44
C LEU A 158 -11.52 -6.31 0.86
N ALA A 159 -11.21 -7.57 0.50
CA ALA A 159 -12.11 -8.71 0.69
C ALA A 159 -12.50 -8.98 2.15
N LEU A 160 -11.63 -8.66 3.11
CA LEU A 160 -11.82 -8.89 4.55
C LEU A 160 -12.18 -7.60 5.31
N ASP A 161 -12.58 -6.52 4.63
CA ASP A 161 -12.85 -5.21 5.23
C ASP A 161 -11.70 -4.71 6.13
N PRO A 162 -10.46 -4.66 5.62
CA PRO A 162 -9.30 -4.25 6.40
C PRO A 162 -9.40 -2.77 6.77
N ARG A 163 -8.79 -2.37 7.89
CA ARG A 163 -8.58 -0.96 8.24
C ARG A 163 -7.28 -0.40 7.67
N LEU A 164 -6.31 -1.25 7.40
CA LEU A 164 -4.98 -0.90 6.87
C LEU A 164 -4.79 -1.51 5.48
N LEU A 165 -4.40 -0.69 4.52
CA LEU A 165 -4.21 -1.09 3.13
C LEU A 165 -2.79 -0.74 2.68
N PHE A 166 -2.06 -1.72 2.16
CA PHE A 166 -0.75 -1.55 1.55
C PHE A 166 -0.87 -1.58 0.03
N LEU A 167 -0.38 -0.55 -0.62
CA LEU A 167 -0.38 -0.40 -2.08
C LEU A 167 1.07 -0.29 -2.58
N ASP A 168 1.54 -1.29 -3.33
CA ASP A 168 2.87 -1.29 -3.93
C ASP A 168 2.76 -0.90 -5.41
N GLU A 169 3.20 0.32 -5.74
CA GLU A 169 3.18 0.90 -7.08
C GLU A 169 1.79 0.77 -7.76
N PRO A 170 0.72 1.30 -7.14
CA PRO A 170 -0.64 1.03 -7.59
C PRO A 170 -0.95 1.56 -8.99
N THR A 171 -0.38 2.70 -9.39
CA THR A 171 -0.59 3.35 -10.68
C THR A 171 0.43 2.96 -11.75
N SER A 172 1.45 2.17 -11.37
CA SER A 172 2.51 1.74 -12.28
C SER A 172 1.95 0.99 -13.50
N GLY A 173 2.35 1.44 -14.71
CA GLY A 173 1.93 0.85 -15.98
C GLY A 173 0.55 1.31 -16.47
N LEU A 174 -0.10 2.24 -15.78
CA LEU A 174 -1.28 2.93 -16.27
C LEU A 174 -0.87 4.17 -17.08
N ASP A 175 -1.72 4.57 -18.01
CA ASP A 175 -1.62 5.90 -18.62
C ASP A 175 -2.01 6.99 -17.59
N PRO A 176 -1.70 8.27 -17.85
CA PRO A 176 -1.95 9.34 -16.88
C PRO A 176 -3.42 9.50 -16.46
N ILE A 177 -4.37 9.21 -17.37
CA ILE A 177 -5.80 9.31 -17.09
C ILE A 177 -6.20 8.15 -16.16
N GLY A 178 -5.80 6.93 -16.50
CA GLY A 178 -6.06 5.74 -15.68
C GLY A 178 -5.41 5.80 -14.30
N ALA A 179 -4.21 6.41 -14.18
CA ALA A 179 -3.55 6.66 -12.90
C ALA A 179 -4.37 7.63 -12.04
N ALA A 180 -4.81 8.76 -12.63
CA ALA A 180 -5.64 9.74 -11.95
C ALA A 180 -6.98 9.14 -11.47
N GLU A 181 -7.66 8.37 -12.33
CA GLU A 181 -8.89 7.66 -11.95
C GLU A 181 -8.69 6.65 -10.82
N PHE A 182 -7.54 5.96 -10.79
CA PHE A 182 -7.22 5.03 -9.70
C PHE A 182 -6.98 5.78 -8.39
N ASP A 183 -6.26 6.90 -8.42
CA ASP A 183 -6.02 7.75 -7.25
C ASP A 183 -7.33 8.32 -6.69
N GLU A 184 -8.23 8.80 -7.54
CA GLU A 184 -9.57 9.29 -7.13
C GLU A 184 -10.40 8.16 -6.49
N LEU A 185 -10.41 6.97 -7.08
CA LEU A 185 -11.06 5.80 -6.51
C LEU A 185 -10.49 5.46 -5.13
N MET A 186 -9.16 5.44 -5.01
CA MET A 186 -8.48 5.11 -3.75
C MET A 186 -8.83 6.13 -2.66
N LEU A 187 -8.80 7.44 -2.96
CA LEU A 187 -9.20 8.50 -2.03
C LEU A 187 -10.67 8.39 -1.63
N TYR A 188 -11.55 8.11 -2.59
CA TYR A 188 -12.96 7.89 -2.31
C TYR A 188 -13.16 6.72 -1.33
N LEU A 189 -12.52 5.57 -1.60
CA LEU A 189 -12.60 4.39 -0.74
C LEU A 189 -11.98 4.64 0.64
N GLN A 190 -10.83 5.31 0.68
CA GLN A 190 -10.15 5.69 1.91
C GLN A 190 -11.09 6.48 2.82
N LYS A 191 -11.77 7.49 2.27
CA LYS A 191 -12.69 8.36 3.01
C LYS A 191 -13.97 7.62 3.43
N GLN A 192 -14.58 6.83 2.51
CA GLN A 192 -15.86 6.15 2.79
C GLN A 192 -15.70 4.99 3.77
N LEU A 193 -14.59 4.27 3.70
CA LEU A 193 -14.32 3.09 4.52
C LEU A 193 -13.39 3.39 5.71
N ARG A 194 -12.95 4.66 5.86
CA ARG A 194 -11.99 5.09 6.90
C ARG A 194 -10.72 4.24 6.88
N LEU A 195 -10.17 4.04 5.69
CA LEU A 195 -8.95 3.25 5.54
C LEU A 195 -7.73 4.07 5.93
N THR A 196 -6.78 3.42 6.58
CA THR A 196 -5.40 3.88 6.62
C THR A 196 -4.66 3.26 5.45
N VAL A 197 -3.99 4.07 4.65
CA VAL A 197 -3.30 3.59 3.43
C VAL A 197 -1.81 3.85 3.54
N VAL A 198 -1.02 2.81 3.29
CA VAL A 198 0.44 2.91 3.09
C VAL A 198 0.73 2.65 1.63
N MET A 199 1.19 3.65 0.91
CA MET A 199 1.44 3.58 -0.53
C MET A 199 2.92 3.73 -0.83
N ILE A 200 3.50 2.74 -1.50
CA ILE A 200 4.83 2.84 -2.08
C ILE A 200 4.66 3.26 -3.54
N THR A 201 5.24 4.40 -3.91
CA THR A 201 5.22 4.87 -5.29
C THR A 201 6.41 5.79 -5.58
N HIS A 202 6.76 5.92 -6.84
CA HIS A 202 7.70 6.90 -7.36
C HIS A 202 6.99 7.96 -8.25
N ASP A 203 5.66 7.86 -8.36
CA ASP A 203 4.84 8.77 -9.11
C ASP A 203 4.52 10.02 -8.26
N LEU A 204 5.11 11.15 -8.61
CA LEU A 204 4.91 12.42 -7.91
C LEU A 204 3.46 12.90 -7.99
N ASP A 205 2.78 12.67 -9.12
CA ASP A 205 1.37 13.06 -9.29
C ASP A 205 0.49 12.38 -8.25
N SER A 206 0.65 11.06 -8.09
CA SER A 206 -0.05 10.28 -7.08
C SER A 206 0.30 10.75 -5.67
N ILE A 207 1.58 11.06 -5.37
CA ILE A 207 2.01 11.53 -4.05
C ILE A 207 1.32 12.85 -3.70
N PHE A 208 1.43 13.87 -4.59
CA PHE A 208 0.86 15.19 -4.34
C PHE A 208 -0.67 15.18 -4.29
N ARG A 209 -1.31 14.27 -5.00
CA ARG A 209 -2.77 14.14 -5.04
C ARG A 209 -3.34 13.44 -3.81
N THR A 210 -2.61 12.44 -3.27
CA THR A 210 -3.22 11.48 -2.34
C THR A 210 -2.62 11.48 -0.95
N CYS A 211 -1.31 11.77 -0.79
CA CYS A 211 -0.63 11.58 0.48
C CYS A 211 -0.82 12.75 1.43
N ASN A 212 -1.09 12.45 2.70
CA ASN A 212 -1.11 13.42 3.80
C ASN A 212 0.30 13.61 4.38
N ARG A 213 1.01 12.49 4.57
CA ARG A 213 2.38 12.44 5.07
C ARG A 213 3.22 11.54 4.18
N VAL A 214 4.51 11.80 4.16
CA VAL A 214 5.46 11.05 3.33
C VAL A 214 6.66 10.65 4.16
N GLY A 215 7.05 9.39 4.04
CA GLY A 215 8.32 8.86 4.53
C GLY A 215 9.30 8.69 3.37
N VAL A 216 10.45 9.33 3.46
CA VAL A 216 11.52 9.25 2.46
C VAL A 216 12.64 8.36 2.97
N ILE A 217 12.93 7.26 2.29
CA ILE A 217 14.07 6.40 2.63
C ILE A 217 15.34 7.01 2.02
N VAL A 218 16.19 7.54 2.88
CA VAL A 218 17.48 8.14 2.56
C VAL A 218 18.50 7.68 3.62
N ASP A 219 19.74 7.42 3.22
CA ASP A 219 20.83 6.97 4.11
C ASP A 219 20.45 5.79 5.01
N ARG A 220 19.64 4.84 4.48
CA ARG A 220 19.14 3.61 5.16
C ARG A 220 18.18 3.87 6.31
N ARG A 221 17.72 5.10 6.50
CA ARG A 221 16.75 5.55 7.48
C ARG A 221 15.53 6.16 6.79
N MET A 222 14.54 6.55 7.57
CA MET A 222 13.37 7.23 7.04
C MET A 222 13.25 8.62 7.67
N GLU A 223 13.16 9.62 6.80
CA GLU A 223 12.74 10.97 7.16
C GLU A 223 11.25 11.09 6.90
N THR A 224 10.48 11.54 7.88
CA THR A 224 9.00 11.55 7.80
C THR A 224 8.46 12.90 8.22
N ASP A 225 7.60 13.49 7.39
CA ASP A 225 6.84 14.70 7.75
C ASP A 225 5.53 14.75 6.93
N THR A 226 4.71 15.79 7.17
CA THR A 226 3.60 16.14 6.27
C THR A 226 4.15 16.43 4.87
N LEU A 227 3.32 16.21 3.84
CA LEU A 227 3.74 16.47 2.46
C LEU A 227 4.24 17.91 2.28
N GLU A 228 3.57 18.87 2.90
CA GLU A 228 3.93 20.30 2.84
C GLU A 228 5.32 20.60 3.38
N ARG A 229 5.77 19.88 4.42
CA ARG A 229 7.07 20.11 5.07
C ARG A 229 8.19 19.29 4.47
N ILE A 230 7.88 18.04 4.06
CA ILE A 230 8.91 17.14 3.54
C ILE A 230 9.49 17.66 2.22
N VAL A 231 8.73 18.43 1.42
CA VAL A 231 9.22 19.03 0.18
C VAL A 231 10.34 20.05 0.42
N ASP A 232 10.32 20.72 1.57
CA ASP A 232 11.34 21.72 1.96
C ASP A 232 12.41 21.16 2.90
N HIS A 233 12.46 19.83 3.08
CA HIS A 233 13.43 19.17 3.93
C HIS A 233 14.87 19.45 3.46
N PRO A 234 15.84 19.75 4.37
CA PRO A 234 17.19 20.21 4.01
C PRO A 234 18.07 19.13 3.35
N ASN A 235 17.65 17.85 3.35
CA ASN A 235 18.43 16.79 2.72
C ASN A 235 18.49 16.99 1.20
N PRO A 236 19.70 17.02 0.58
CA PRO A 236 19.86 17.31 -0.85
C PRO A 236 19.12 16.31 -1.77
N TRP A 237 19.02 15.04 -1.37
CA TRP A 237 18.31 14.05 -2.17
C TRP A 237 16.80 14.31 -2.16
N ILE A 238 16.23 14.66 -1.00
CA ILE A 238 14.81 14.99 -0.86
C ILE A 238 14.47 16.23 -1.68
N GLN A 239 15.30 17.28 -1.60
CA GLN A 239 15.14 18.47 -2.42
C GLN A 239 15.19 18.15 -3.92
N ALA A 240 16.20 17.39 -4.37
CA ALA A 240 16.30 16.99 -5.77
C ALA A 240 15.09 16.16 -6.24
N TYR A 241 14.51 15.35 -5.36
CA TYR A 241 13.35 14.52 -5.69
C TYR A 241 12.09 15.38 -5.84
N PHE A 242 11.82 16.30 -4.90
CA PHE A 242 10.59 17.11 -4.91
C PHE A 242 10.69 18.42 -5.71
N HIS A 243 11.90 18.93 -6.00
CA HIS A 243 12.12 20.16 -6.77
C HIS A 243 12.73 19.92 -8.15
N GLY A 244 12.90 18.67 -8.57
CA GLY A 244 13.34 18.35 -9.94
C GLY A 244 12.34 18.86 -10.99
N GLU A 245 12.77 18.93 -12.25
CA GLU A 245 11.95 19.49 -13.36
C GLU A 245 10.53 18.93 -13.44
N ARG A 246 10.35 17.65 -13.11
CA ARG A 246 9.02 16.99 -13.09
C ARG A 246 8.15 17.42 -11.91
N ALA A 247 8.75 17.76 -10.77
CA ALA A 247 8.01 18.17 -9.58
C ALA A 247 7.62 19.66 -9.60
N THR A 248 8.33 20.50 -10.33
CA THR A 248 8.10 21.96 -10.40
C THR A 248 6.71 22.32 -10.90
N ILE A 249 6.10 21.47 -11.72
CA ILE A 249 4.74 21.67 -12.25
C ILE A 249 3.70 21.58 -11.11
N HIS A 250 3.87 20.65 -10.18
CA HIS A 250 2.92 20.42 -9.09
C HIS A 250 3.00 21.47 -7.99
N LEU A 251 4.22 21.90 -7.64
CA LEU A 251 4.43 22.96 -6.65
C LEU A 251 3.82 24.29 -7.05
N LYS A 252 3.82 24.62 -8.35
CA LYS A 252 3.17 25.84 -8.88
C LYS A 252 1.64 25.80 -8.75
N VAL A 253 1.04 24.64 -8.92
CA VAL A 253 -0.43 24.47 -8.77
C VAL A 253 -0.84 24.54 -7.30
N ALA A 254 -0.04 23.97 -6.38
CA ALA A 254 -0.32 23.98 -4.95
C ALA A 254 -0.18 25.38 -4.30
N HIS A 255 0.69 26.25 -4.82
CA HIS A 255 0.95 27.58 -4.29
C HIS A 255 0.22 28.71 -5.05
N GLY A 256 -0.62 28.39 -6.02
CA GLY A 256 -1.53 29.37 -6.68
C GLY A 256 -0.83 30.47 -7.49
N THR A 257 0.35 30.20 -8.05
CA THR A 257 1.09 31.12 -8.93
C THR A 257 1.24 30.57 -10.33
#